data_ab72db133d400434d7e470ffe55ca9be
#
_entry.id   ab72db133d400434d7e470ffe55ca9be
#
_cell.length_a   1.000
_cell.length_b   1.000
_cell.length_c   1.000
_cell.angle_alpha   90.00
_cell.angle_beta   90.00
_cell.angle_gamma   90.00
#
_symmetry.space_group_name_H-M   'P 1'
#
loop_
_entity.id
_entity.type
_entity.pdbx_description
1 polymer ?
#
loop_
_entity_poly.entity_id
_entity_poly.type
_entity_poly.pdbx_seq_one_letter_code
_entity_poly.pdbx_strand_id
1 'polypeptide(L)'
;MKNWFMLVFFVLSGLPVKGQDNSLSNQIKELQKSLDASRHRYDALEKQIDDVLWHHRIGDAAFIDKVIITGPPLAKVKNPTAMGVANPLKFNAYVFIPKGIDVNKKYPLIVLVHGGVHGNFGTYHTHIVRELMAQGYVVVAPEYRGSSGYGETFWKAIDYGGLEVQDSEASRAYMVENYDFVDKDRVGVIGWSHGGLISLMSVFQYPEHYRVCFAGVPVSDLVARMGYHDDKYRELFSADYHIGKTANENVEEYRRRSPVWHVEKLKTPLLIHTNTNDDDVNVLEVETLIRAFKAAGKKFEYEIFQDVPGGHSFDRIDPKQSREIRLRIWTFLAKHLNPPVPLKTLKDMERAAYVAVK
;
A
#
# COMPACT_ATOMS: atom_id res chain seq x y z
N MET A 1 -30.77 83.91 33.18
CA MET A 1 -29.97 83.41 32.10
C MET A 1 -29.64 81.97 32.47
N LYS A 2 -30.36 81.02 31.87
CA LYS A 2 -30.22 79.59 32.11
C LYS A 2 -29.65 78.95 30.82
N ASN A 3 -28.41 78.43 30.89
CA ASN A 3 -27.78 77.74 29.80
C ASN A 3 -28.24 76.28 29.83
N TRP A 4 -28.87 75.84 28.77
CA TRP A 4 -29.18 74.40 28.52
C TRP A 4 -28.03 73.78 27.69
N PHE A 5 -27.30 72.85 28.28
CA PHE A 5 -26.39 71.97 27.55
C PHE A 5 -27.19 70.76 27.01
N MET A 6 -27.24 70.67 25.69
CA MET A 6 -27.84 69.54 24.99
C MET A 6 -26.78 68.46 24.79
N LEU A 7 -26.92 67.38 25.50
CA LEU A 7 -26.04 66.22 25.36
C LEU A 7 -26.55 65.35 24.19
N VAL A 8 -25.77 65.29 23.09
CA VAL A 8 -26.04 64.43 21.94
C VAL A 8 -25.43 63.08 22.22
N PHE A 9 -26.26 62.10 22.49
CA PHE A 9 -25.84 60.67 22.53
C PHE A 9 -25.69 60.15 21.10
N PHE A 10 -24.45 59.90 20.68
CA PHE A 10 -24.17 59.06 19.50
C PHE A 10 -24.40 57.61 19.88
N VAL A 11 -25.51 57.01 19.45
CA VAL A 11 -25.71 55.57 19.45
C VAL A 11 -24.94 55.00 18.26
N LEU A 12 -23.74 54.48 18.51
CA LEU A 12 -23.03 53.62 17.57
C LEU A 12 -23.80 52.28 17.50
N SER A 13 -24.71 52.18 16.54
CA SER A 13 -25.31 50.91 16.17
C SER A 13 -24.21 50.03 15.57
N GLY A 14 -23.71 49.06 16.36
CA GLY A 14 -22.83 48.01 15.89
C GLY A 14 -23.56 47.20 14.83
N LEU A 15 -23.23 47.43 13.58
CA LEU A 15 -23.61 46.54 12.49
C LEU A 15 -22.89 45.19 12.69
N PRO A 16 -23.58 44.03 12.63
CA PRO A 16 -22.91 42.74 12.80
C PRO A 16 -22.00 42.50 11.61
N VAL A 17 -20.71 42.32 11.88
CA VAL A 17 -19.64 41.94 10.93
C VAL A 17 -19.80 40.45 10.52
N LYS A 18 -20.97 39.98 10.21
CA LYS A 18 -21.21 38.60 9.75
C LYS A 18 -20.88 38.37 8.28
N GLY A 19 -20.80 39.43 7.47
CA GLY A 19 -20.53 39.26 6.02
C GLY A 19 -19.07 39.04 5.65
N GLN A 20 -18.13 39.59 6.43
CA GLN A 20 -16.69 39.49 6.16
C GLN A 20 -16.11 38.13 6.55
N ASP A 21 -16.56 37.52 7.65
CA ASP A 21 -16.12 36.18 8.10
C ASP A 21 -16.52 35.10 7.14
N ASN A 22 -17.72 35.16 6.56
CA ASN A 22 -18.18 34.20 5.56
C ASN A 22 -17.39 34.30 4.24
N SER A 23 -16.99 35.51 3.84
CA SER A 23 -16.19 35.73 2.64
C SER A 23 -14.77 35.15 2.80
N LEU A 24 -14.11 35.41 3.94
CA LEU A 24 -12.78 34.91 4.24
C LEU A 24 -12.78 33.37 4.36
N SER A 25 -13.77 32.82 5.07
CA SER A 25 -13.92 31.33 5.18
C SER A 25 -14.12 30.68 3.83
N ASN A 26 -14.89 31.27 2.92
CA ASN A 26 -15.07 30.77 1.56
C ASN A 26 -13.77 30.84 0.74
N GLN A 27 -13.03 31.95 0.85
CA GLN A 27 -11.73 32.09 0.19
C GLN A 27 -10.72 31.05 0.68
N ILE A 28 -10.65 30.76 1.98
CA ILE A 28 -9.79 29.72 2.55
C ILE A 28 -10.18 28.36 1.99
N LYS A 29 -11.47 28.03 1.91
CA LYS A 29 -11.93 26.75 1.33
C LYS A 29 -11.55 26.61 -0.15
N GLU A 30 -11.70 27.66 -0.93
CA GLU A 30 -11.31 27.65 -2.35
C GLU A 30 -9.77 27.52 -2.52
N LEU A 31 -8.99 28.17 -1.66
CA LEU A 31 -7.53 28.01 -1.64
C LEU A 31 -7.13 26.58 -1.26
N GLN A 32 -7.73 25.99 -0.24
CA GLN A 32 -7.51 24.60 0.14
C GLN A 32 -7.82 23.66 -1.02
N LYS A 33 -8.98 23.81 -1.64
CA LYS A 33 -9.36 23.01 -2.82
C LYS A 33 -8.38 23.17 -3.99
N SER A 34 -7.89 24.39 -4.24
CA SER A 34 -6.89 24.65 -5.27
C SER A 34 -5.54 24.02 -4.93
N LEU A 35 -5.15 24.03 -3.65
CA LEU A 35 -3.93 23.39 -3.16
C LEU A 35 -4.02 21.86 -3.32
N ASP A 36 -5.13 21.26 -2.92
CA ASP A 36 -5.36 19.81 -3.07
C ASP A 36 -5.34 19.40 -4.55
N ALA A 37 -6.02 20.16 -5.42
CA ALA A 37 -5.97 19.92 -6.86
C ALA A 37 -4.56 20.06 -7.45
N SER A 38 -3.75 20.97 -6.91
CA SER A 38 -2.35 21.14 -7.31
C SER A 38 -1.51 19.95 -6.85
N ARG A 39 -1.68 19.51 -5.61
CA ARG A 39 -1.02 18.31 -5.08
C ARG A 39 -1.28 17.09 -5.97
N HIS A 40 -2.53 16.78 -6.28
CA HIS A 40 -2.85 15.65 -7.15
C HIS A 40 -2.26 15.77 -8.56
N ARG A 41 -2.08 17.00 -9.08
CA ARG A 41 -1.38 17.21 -10.36
C ARG A 41 0.12 16.95 -10.25
N TYR A 42 0.76 17.34 -9.15
CA TYR A 42 2.17 17.02 -8.89
C TYR A 42 2.36 15.50 -8.74
N ASP A 43 1.53 14.83 -7.93
CA ASP A 43 1.58 13.37 -7.77
C ASP A 43 1.44 12.65 -9.12
N ALA A 44 0.55 13.13 -10.01
CA ALA A 44 0.37 12.57 -11.34
C ALA A 44 1.58 12.80 -12.25
N LEU A 45 2.22 13.97 -12.16
CA LEU A 45 3.44 14.26 -12.92
C LEU A 45 4.61 13.41 -12.43
N GLU A 46 4.81 13.31 -11.11
CA GLU A 46 5.84 12.45 -10.52
C GLU A 46 5.65 10.99 -10.96
N LYS A 47 4.39 10.52 -11.01
CA LYS A 47 4.07 9.17 -11.47
C LYS A 47 4.40 8.96 -12.96
N GLN A 48 4.16 9.96 -13.83
CA GLN A 48 4.54 9.89 -15.23
C GLN A 48 6.07 9.88 -15.43
N ILE A 49 6.80 10.63 -14.61
CA ILE A 49 8.27 10.60 -14.60
C ILE A 49 8.74 9.20 -14.17
N ASP A 50 8.16 8.64 -13.13
CA ASP A 50 8.48 7.33 -12.61
C ASP A 50 8.21 6.23 -13.64
N ASP A 51 7.13 6.34 -14.43
CA ASP A 51 6.82 5.44 -15.54
C ASP A 51 7.96 5.37 -16.57
N VAL A 52 8.57 6.51 -16.90
CA VAL A 52 9.73 6.57 -17.80
C VAL A 52 10.98 6.00 -17.14
N LEU A 53 11.19 6.31 -15.86
CA LEU A 53 12.34 5.85 -15.09
C LEU A 53 12.38 4.33 -14.92
N TRP A 54 11.24 3.64 -14.88
CA TRP A 54 11.20 2.18 -14.84
C TRP A 54 11.97 1.55 -16.01
N HIS A 55 11.75 2.04 -17.23
CA HIS A 55 12.46 1.53 -18.43
C HIS A 55 13.96 1.78 -18.36
N HIS A 56 14.38 2.91 -17.79
CA HIS A 56 15.81 3.21 -17.60
C HIS A 56 16.43 2.31 -16.53
N ARG A 57 15.72 2.02 -15.45
CA ARG A 57 16.25 1.32 -14.28
C ARG A 57 16.20 -0.20 -14.37
N ILE A 58 15.27 -0.77 -15.12
CA ILE A 58 15.01 -2.23 -15.16
C ILE A 58 14.93 -2.75 -16.61
N GLY A 59 14.89 -1.87 -17.62
CA GLY A 59 14.71 -2.26 -19.01
C GLY A 59 15.81 -3.17 -19.58
N ASP A 60 16.96 -3.31 -18.92
CA ASP A 60 17.98 -4.31 -19.22
C ASP A 60 17.61 -5.72 -18.70
N ALA A 61 16.84 -5.81 -17.61
CA ALA A 61 16.49 -7.05 -16.93
C ALA A 61 15.07 -7.55 -17.21
N ALA A 62 14.14 -6.66 -17.58
CA ALA A 62 12.73 -7.00 -17.75
C ALA A 62 12.09 -6.37 -18.99
N PHE A 63 11.07 -7.03 -19.53
CA PHE A 63 9.99 -6.37 -20.26
C PHE A 63 9.04 -5.75 -19.25
N ILE A 64 8.66 -4.50 -19.48
CA ILE A 64 7.84 -3.70 -18.55
C ILE A 64 6.58 -3.28 -19.28
N ASP A 65 5.44 -3.51 -18.67
CA ASP A 65 4.14 -3.01 -19.14
C ASP A 65 3.37 -2.36 -17.99
N LYS A 66 2.44 -1.49 -18.33
CA LYS A 66 1.50 -0.87 -17.38
C LYS A 66 0.09 -1.09 -17.92
N VAL A 67 -0.57 -2.08 -17.36
CA VAL A 67 -1.89 -2.54 -17.79
C VAL A 67 -3.00 -1.89 -16.97
N ILE A 68 -4.21 -1.82 -17.56
CA ILE A 68 -5.41 -1.37 -16.86
C ILE A 68 -6.25 -2.60 -16.53
N ILE A 69 -6.51 -2.81 -15.26
CA ILE A 69 -7.27 -3.93 -14.71
C ILE A 69 -8.56 -3.40 -14.08
N THR A 70 -9.55 -4.26 -13.91
CA THR A 70 -10.80 -3.94 -13.22
C THR A 70 -10.89 -4.69 -11.90
N GLY A 71 -11.15 -3.92 -10.82
CA GLY A 71 -11.46 -4.44 -9.50
C GLY A 71 -12.95 -4.27 -9.17
N PRO A 72 -13.37 -4.58 -7.94
CA PRO A 72 -14.73 -4.36 -7.48
C PRO A 72 -15.19 -2.90 -7.68
N PRO A 73 -16.50 -2.64 -7.81
CA PRO A 73 -17.03 -1.28 -7.78
C PRO A 73 -16.62 -0.47 -6.54
N LEU A 74 -16.85 0.83 -6.54
CA LEU A 74 -16.59 1.69 -5.39
C LEU A 74 -17.39 1.23 -4.16
N ALA A 75 -16.73 1.18 -2.99
CA ALA A 75 -17.37 0.83 -1.71
C ALA A 75 -18.43 1.85 -1.30
N LYS A 76 -18.18 3.13 -1.60
CA LYS A 76 -19.07 4.25 -1.23
C LYS A 76 -19.48 5.04 -2.46
N VAL A 77 -20.77 5.22 -2.63
CA VAL A 77 -21.36 5.93 -3.75
C VAL A 77 -22.28 7.02 -3.22
N LYS A 78 -22.00 8.27 -3.59
CA LYS A 78 -22.81 9.42 -3.18
C LYS A 78 -24.23 9.40 -3.77
N ASN A 79 -24.35 8.96 -5.02
CA ASN A 79 -25.63 8.83 -5.70
C ASN A 79 -25.78 7.39 -6.25
N PRO A 80 -26.52 6.51 -5.57
CA PRO A 80 -26.68 5.11 -5.98
C PRO A 80 -27.44 4.92 -7.29
N THR A 81 -28.13 5.96 -7.76
CA THR A 81 -28.88 5.95 -9.03
C THR A 81 -28.08 6.57 -10.19
N ALA A 82 -26.86 7.02 -9.96
CA ALA A 82 -26.02 7.56 -11.01
C ALA A 82 -25.66 6.49 -12.05
N MET A 83 -25.61 6.89 -13.31
CA MET A 83 -25.21 6.00 -14.39
C MET A 83 -23.77 5.51 -14.18
N GLY A 84 -23.55 4.20 -14.29
CA GLY A 84 -22.24 3.58 -14.13
C GLY A 84 -21.77 3.38 -12.69
N VAL A 85 -22.62 3.64 -11.70
CA VAL A 85 -22.25 3.51 -10.26
C VAL A 85 -21.80 2.11 -9.87
N ALA A 86 -22.33 1.08 -10.50
CA ALA A 86 -21.98 -0.32 -10.27
C ALA A 86 -20.84 -0.82 -11.18
N ASN A 87 -20.27 0.05 -12.01
CA ASN A 87 -19.17 -0.35 -12.88
C ASN A 87 -17.95 -0.75 -12.06
N PRO A 88 -17.20 -1.78 -12.48
CA PRO A 88 -15.91 -2.13 -11.89
C PRO A 88 -14.97 -0.92 -11.88
N LEU A 89 -14.23 -0.75 -10.78
CA LEU A 89 -13.20 0.27 -10.68
C LEU A 89 -12.03 -0.11 -11.58
N LYS A 90 -11.60 0.81 -12.45
CA LYS A 90 -10.37 0.63 -13.24
C LYS A 90 -9.19 1.12 -12.46
N PHE A 91 -8.11 0.34 -12.45
CA PHE A 91 -6.83 0.70 -11.83
C PHE A 91 -5.66 0.21 -12.68
N ASN A 92 -4.49 0.79 -12.50
CA ASN A 92 -3.28 0.40 -13.20
C ASN A 92 -2.53 -0.69 -12.42
N ALA A 93 -1.77 -1.53 -13.13
CA ALA A 93 -0.79 -2.42 -12.53
C ALA A 93 0.46 -2.46 -13.40
N TYR A 94 1.63 -2.49 -12.77
CA TYR A 94 2.88 -2.76 -13.49
C TYR A 94 3.07 -4.26 -13.63
N VAL A 95 3.52 -4.67 -14.80
CA VAL A 95 3.89 -6.05 -15.11
C VAL A 95 5.38 -6.07 -15.47
N PHE A 96 6.15 -6.93 -14.80
CA PHE A 96 7.56 -7.13 -15.08
C PHE A 96 7.78 -8.60 -15.46
N ILE A 97 8.31 -8.82 -16.65
CA ILE A 97 8.58 -10.14 -17.19
C ILE A 97 10.09 -10.25 -17.43
N PRO A 98 10.80 -11.22 -16.82
CA PRO A 98 12.24 -11.35 -17.00
C PRO A 98 12.65 -11.45 -18.47
N LYS A 99 13.70 -10.76 -18.89
CA LYS A 99 14.27 -10.97 -20.22
C LYS A 99 14.86 -12.38 -20.33
N GLY A 100 14.72 -12.99 -21.51
CA GLY A 100 15.16 -14.36 -21.75
C GLY A 100 14.19 -15.45 -21.24
N ILE A 101 12.95 -15.06 -20.87
CA ILE A 101 11.90 -16.03 -20.57
C ILE A 101 11.63 -16.93 -21.79
N ASP A 102 11.47 -18.24 -21.55
CA ASP A 102 10.99 -19.20 -22.54
C ASP A 102 9.48 -19.35 -22.36
N VAL A 103 8.69 -18.80 -23.26
CA VAL A 103 7.22 -18.80 -23.20
C VAL A 103 6.59 -20.19 -23.18
N ASN A 104 7.35 -21.24 -23.52
CA ASN A 104 6.90 -22.63 -23.44
C ASN A 104 7.08 -23.26 -22.04
N LYS A 105 7.67 -22.52 -21.10
CA LYS A 105 7.85 -22.96 -19.71
C LYS A 105 6.94 -22.19 -18.78
N LYS A 106 6.74 -22.73 -17.58
CA LYS A 106 5.94 -22.10 -16.53
C LYS A 106 6.84 -21.42 -15.50
N TYR A 107 6.50 -20.19 -15.12
CA TYR A 107 7.24 -19.34 -14.19
C TYR A 107 6.39 -18.96 -12.99
N PRO A 108 6.98 -18.89 -11.78
CA PRO A 108 6.25 -18.43 -10.60
C PRO A 108 5.94 -16.92 -10.70
N LEU A 109 4.77 -16.55 -10.16
CA LEU A 109 4.28 -15.18 -10.09
C LEU A 109 4.48 -14.62 -8.68
N ILE A 110 4.91 -13.37 -8.59
CA ILE A 110 4.85 -12.55 -7.39
C ILE A 110 3.86 -11.42 -7.58
N VAL A 111 2.88 -11.32 -6.69
CA VAL A 111 2.06 -10.13 -6.51
C VAL A 111 2.78 -9.25 -5.49
N LEU A 112 3.32 -8.13 -5.94
CA LEU A 112 4.14 -7.21 -5.14
C LEU A 112 3.31 -5.98 -4.78
N VAL A 113 2.87 -5.90 -3.53
CA VAL A 113 1.94 -4.88 -3.07
C VAL A 113 2.68 -3.75 -2.36
N HIS A 114 2.50 -2.51 -2.83
CA HIS A 114 3.13 -1.35 -2.20
C HIS A 114 2.51 -0.97 -0.86
N GLY A 115 3.23 -0.17 -0.06
CA GLY A 115 2.79 0.34 1.24
C GLY A 115 2.18 1.74 1.18
N GLY A 116 1.96 2.32 2.36
CA GLY A 116 1.43 3.68 2.55
C GLY A 116 -0.08 3.77 2.43
N VAL A 117 -0.71 4.67 3.20
CA VAL A 117 -2.17 4.85 3.11
C VAL A 117 -2.56 5.35 1.72
N HIS A 118 -1.80 6.26 1.15
CA HIS A 118 -1.94 6.77 -0.20
C HIS A 118 -0.58 6.72 -0.94
N GLY A 119 0.14 5.62 -0.77
CA GLY A 119 1.36 5.37 -1.53
C GLY A 119 1.08 5.06 -3.00
N ASN A 120 2.14 4.75 -3.73
CA ASN A 120 2.08 4.18 -5.07
C ASN A 120 3.27 3.24 -5.27
N PHE A 121 3.24 2.47 -6.36
CA PHE A 121 4.35 1.60 -6.71
C PHE A 121 5.36 2.38 -7.57
N GLY A 122 6.47 2.77 -6.97
CA GLY A 122 7.48 3.63 -7.60
C GLY A 122 8.84 2.97 -7.75
N THR A 123 9.75 3.67 -8.46
CA THR A 123 11.11 3.20 -8.76
C THR A 123 12.01 3.04 -7.53
N TYR A 124 11.56 3.43 -6.35
CA TYR A 124 12.21 3.06 -5.09
C TYR A 124 12.19 1.54 -4.81
N HIS A 125 11.33 0.79 -5.49
CA HIS A 125 11.34 -0.68 -5.50
C HIS A 125 12.31 -1.30 -6.52
N THR A 126 13.10 -0.52 -7.24
CA THR A 126 13.97 -0.99 -8.32
C THR A 126 14.80 -2.21 -7.93
N HIS A 127 15.50 -2.17 -6.78
CA HIS A 127 16.35 -3.26 -6.33
C HIS A 127 15.57 -4.53 -6.03
N ILE A 128 14.38 -4.42 -5.43
CA ILE A 128 13.49 -5.57 -5.17
C ILE A 128 13.05 -6.21 -6.48
N VAL A 129 12.59 -5.41 -7.45
CA VAL A 129 12.16 -5.93 -8.76
C VAL A 129 13.33 -6.57 -9.49
N ARG A 130 14.53 -5.95 -9.48
CA ARG A 130 15.72 -6.55 -10.10
C ARG A 130 16.11 -7.88 -9.47
N GLU A 131 16.08 -7.97 -8.14
CA GLU A 131 16.35 -9.21 -7.40
C GLU A 131 15.33 -10.31 -7.74
N LEU A 132 14.05 -9.97 -7.96
CA LEU A 132 13.02 -10.90 -8.41
C LEU A 132 13.22 -11.33 -9.87
N MET A 133 13.52 -10.37 -10.76
CA MET A 133 13.82 -10.66 -12.18
C MET A 133 15.00 -11.61 -12.35
N ALA A 134 16.09 -11.40 -11.58
CA ALA A 134 17.26 -12.27 -11.59
C ALA A 134 16.96 -13.72 -11.19
N GLN A 135 15.93 -13.94 -10.41
CA GLN A 135 15.46 -15.27 -10.02
C GLN A 135 14.50 -15.91 -11.04
N GLY A 136 14.00 -15.13 -11.99
CA GLY A 136 13.05 -15.59 -12.99
C GLY A 136 11.60 -15.58 -12.51
N TYR A 137 11.25 -14.74 -11.52
CA TYR A 137 9.86 -14.48 -11.18
C TYR A 137 9.22 -13.54 -12.20
N VAL A 138 7.98 -13.81 -12.57
CA VAL A 138 7.09 -12.81 -13.16
C VAL A 138 6.50 -11.98 -12.02
N VAL A 139 6.38 -10.67 -12.19
CA VAL A 139 5.89 -9.79 -11.13
C VAL A 139 4.72 -8.95 -11.64
N VAL A 140 3.67 -8.84 -10.85
CA VAL A 140 2.62 -7.83 -11.00
C VAL A 140 2.56 -6.96 -9.76
N ALA A 141 2.54 -5.64 -9.97
CA ALA A 141 2.47 -4.66 -8.88
C ALA A 141 1.25 -3.75 -9.09
N PRO A 142 0.14 -4.00 -8.37
CA PRO A 142 -1.07 -3.22 -8.51
C PRO A 142 -0.92 -1.81 -7.92
N GLU A 143 -1.44 -0.83 -8.62
CA GLU A 143 -1.80 0.48 -8.11
C GLU A 143 -3.25 0.39 -7.64
N TYR A 144 -3.46 -0.30 -6.51
CA TYR A 144 -4.80 -0.53 -5.98
C TYR A 144 -5.52 0.77 -5.63
N ARG A 145 -6.84 0.71 -5.44
CA ARG A 145 -7.67 1.88 -5.07
C ARG A 145 -7.07 2.68 -3.92
N GLY A 146 -7.06 4.00 -4.03
CA GLY A 146 -6.46 4.88 -3.04
C GLY A 146 -5.00 5.25 -3.34
N SER A 147 -4.33 4.63 -4.34
CA SER A 147 -2.97 4.99 -4.72
C SER A 147 -2.88 6.43 -5.22
N SER A 148 -1.79 7.11 -4.90
CA SER A 148 -1.47 8.46 -5.39
C SER A 148 -1.02 8.44 -6.85
N GLY A 149 -1.08 9.60 -7.52
CA GLY A 149 -0.66 9.75 -8.92
C GLY A 149 -1.76 9.52 -9.96
N TYR A 150 -2.98 9.18 -9.53
CA TYR A 150 -4.13 8.87 -10.41
C TYR A 150 -5.32 9.80 -10.19
N GLY A 151 -5.10 10.93 -9.54
CA GLY A 151 -6.09 11.97 -9.28
C GLY A 151 -6.94 11.75 -8.03
N GLU A 152 -7.67 12.81 -7.64
CA GLU A 152 -8.42 12.87 -6.38
C GLU A 152 -9.49 11.79 -6.27
N THR A 153 -10.23 11.52 -7.34
CA THR A 153 -11.31 10.51 -7.33
C THR A 153 -10.78 9.11 -7.03
N PHE A 154 -9.65 8.75 -7.62
CA PHE A 154 -9.01 7.47 -7.39
C PHE A 154 -8.38 7.41 -5.98
N TRP A 155 -7.75 8.49 -5.54
CA TRP A 155 -7.21 8.64 -4.21
C TRP A 155 -8.30 8.47 -3.13
N LYS A 156 -9.49 9.08 -3.31
CA LYS A 156 -10.65 8.92 -2.42
C LYS A 156 -11.39 7.57 -2.56
N ALA A 157 -11.00 6.74 -3.50
CA ALA A 157 -11.56 5.39 -3.63
C ALA A 157 -10.99 4.39 -2.62
N ILE A 158 -10.05 4.82 -1.77
CA ILE A 158 -9.42 3.99 -0.74
C ILE A 158 -10.46 3.24 0.11
N ASP A 159 -10.16 1.98 0.42
CA ASP A 159 -10.95 1.14 1.31
C ASP A 159 -10.01 0.24 2.13
N TYR A 160 -9.20 0.87 2.99
CA TYR A 160 -8.05 0.30 3.70
C TYR A 160 -8.40 -1.01 4.44
N GLY A 161 -7.73 -2.10 4.11
CA GLY A 161 -8.02 -3.45 4.60
C GLY A 161 -9.34 -4.04 4.08
N GLY A 162 -9.89 -3.44 3.02
CA GLY A 162 -11.15 -3.85 2.37
C GLY A 162 -10.96 -4.25 0.91
N LEU A 163 -11.51 -3.46 -0.01
CA LEU A 163 -11.57 -3.80 -1.43
C LEU A 163 -10.22 -3.72 -2.16
N GLU A 164 -9.20 -3.02 -1.64
CA GLU A 164 -7.85 -3.07 -2.22
C GLU A 164 -7.23 -4.47 -2.16
N VAL A 165 -7.66 -5.31 -1.22
CA VAL A 165 -7.28 -6.73 -1.18
C VAL A 165 -7.81 -7.45 -2.43
N GLN A 166 -9.02 -7.11 -2.85
CA GLN A 166 -9.63 -7.66 -4.06
C GLN A 166 -9.03 -7.07 -5.34
N ASP A 167 -8.53 -5.82 -5.32
CA ASP A 167 -7.76 -5.25 -6.44
C ASP A 167 -6.43 -6.01 -6.63
N SER A 168 -5.77 -6.37 -5.51
CA SER A 168 -4.57 -7.21 -5.53
C SER A 168 -4.87 -8.60 -6.11
N GLU A 169 -5.97 -9.23 -5.71
CA GLU A 169 -6.41 -10.51 -6.26
C GLU A 169 -6.80 -10.42 -7.74
N ALA A 170 -7.47 -9.34 -8.17
CA ALA A 170 -7.77 -9.09 -9.58
C ALA A 170 -6.49 -8.99 -10.43
N SER A 171 -5.42 -8.43 -9.86
CA SER A 171 -4.11 -8.38 -10.54
C SER A 171 -3.48 -9.76 -10.71
N ARG A 172 -3.58 -10.62 -9.67
CA ARG A 172 -3.17 -12.03 -9.78
C ARG A 172 -3.97 -12.76 -10.88
N ALA A 173 -5.30 -12.62 -10.83
CA ALA A 173 -6.19 -13.27 -11.80
C ALA A 173 -5.86 -12.84 -13.23
N TYR A 174 -5.69 -11.53 -13.46
CA TYR A 174 -5.27 -10.99 -14.76
C TYR A 174 -4.00 -11.66 -15.28
N MET A 175 -2.97 -11.84 -14.46
CA MET A 175 -1.73 -12.47 -14.87
C MET A 175 -1.91 -13.93 -15.26
N VAL A 176 -2.69 -14.67 -14.49
CA VAL A 176 -2.97 -16.10 -14.74
C VAL A 176 -3.81 -16.31 -16.01
N GLU A 177 -4.73 -15.38 -16.27
CA GLU A 177 -5.65 -15.46 -17.43
C GLU A 177 -5.01 -15.02 -18.75
N ASN A 178 -4.05 -14.08 -18.70
CA ASN A 178 -3.51 -13.45 -19.91
C ASN A 178 -2.10 -13.90 -20.29
N TYR A 179 -1.38 -14.61 -19.41
CA TYR A 179 -0.01 -15.04 -19.65
C TYR A 179 0.14 -16.55 -19.45
N ASP A 180 0.10 -17.32 -20.53
CA ASP A 180 0.20 -18.79 -20.50
C ASP A 180 1.46 -19.31 -19.80
N PHE A 181 2.56 -18.55 -19.78
CA PHE A 181 3.78 -18.91 -19.09
C PHE A 181 3.75 -18.67 -17.57
N VAL A 182 2.71 -18.05 -17.02
CA VAL A 182 2.51 -17.92 -15.58
C VAL A 182 2.00 -19.22 -14.99
N ASP A 183 2.64 -19.69 -13.91
CA ASP A 183 2.20 -20.87 -13.18
C ASP A 183 1.20 -20.47 -12.07
N LYS A 184 -0.07 -20.77 -12.28
CA LYS A 184 -1.15 -20.46 -11.33
C LYS A 184 -1.01 -21.14 -9.98
N ASP A 185 -0.24 -22.25 -9.88
CA ASP A 185 -0.02 -23.02 -8.67
C ASP A 185 1.25 -22.58 -7.92
N ARG A 186 2.03 -21.67 -8.48
CA ARG A 186 3.23 -21.08 -7.88
C ARG A 186 3.15 -19.56 -7.80
N VAL A 187 2.14 -19.06 -7.06
CA VAL A 187 1.93 -17.63 -6.84
C VAL A 187 2.27 -17.26 -5.41
N GLY A 188 3.10 -16.24 -5.24
CA GLY A 188 3.39 -15.60 -3.95
C GLY A 188 2.81 -14.19 -3.89
N VAL A 189 2.44 -13.76 -2.68
CA VAL A 189 2.09 -12.36 -2.40
C VAL A 189 3.06 -11.79 -1.37
N ILE A 190 3.61 -10.62 -1.67
CA ILE A 190 4.57 -9.95 -0.80
C ILE A 190 4.27 -8.46 -0.69
N GLY A 191 4.49 -7.89 0.48
CA GLY A 191 4.34 -6.47 0.70
C GLY A 191 4.85 -6.04 2.06
N TRP A 192 5.05 -4.74 2.20
CA TRP A 192 5.50 -4.10 3.42
C TRP A 192 4.48 -3.08 3.91
N SER A 193 4.40 -2.88 5.23
CA SER A 193 3.51 -1.88 5.81
C SER A 193 2.05 -2.18 5.47
N HIS A 194 1.33 -1.24 4.86
CA HIS A 194 -0.01 -1.48 4.29
C HIS A 194 0.00 -2.61 3.26
N GLY A 195 1.04 -2.71 2.41
CA GLY A 195 1.21 -3.86 1.51
C GLY A 195 1.34 -5.19 2.26
N GLY A 196 1.91 -5.18 3.44
CA GLY A 196 1.97 -6.33 4.36
C GLY A 196 0.58 -6.71 4.89
N LEU A 197 -0.26 -5.71 5.24
CA LEU A 197 -1.67 -5.93 5.57
C LEU A 197 -2.42 -6.58 4.42
N ILE A 198 -2.31 -6.02 3.20
CA ILE A 198 -2.97 -6.55 2.01
C ILE A 198 -2.49 -7.98 1.74
N SER A 199 -1.19 -8.26 1.88
CA SER A 199 -0.63 -9.61 1.69
C SER A 199 -1.22 -10.62 2.69
N LEU A 200 -1.33 -10.26 3.97
CA LEU A 200 -1.98 -11.10 4.99
C LEU A 200 -3.45 -11.33 4.69
N MET A 201 -4.20 -10.26 4.40
CA MET A 201 -5.63 -10.36 4.10
C MET A 201 -5.88 -11.14 2.81
N SER A 202 -4.99 -11.07 1.81
CA SER A 202 -5.09 -11.86 0.57
C SER A 202 -5.03 -13.36 0.86
N VAL A 203 -4.08 -13.82 1.68
CA VAL A 203 -3.99 -15.25 2.02
C VAL A 203 -5.06 -15.72 3.02
N PHE A 204 -5.72 -14.81 3.72
CA PHE A 204 -6.88 -15.14 4.56
C PHE A 204 -8.16 -15.26 3.74
N GLN A 205 -8.33 -14.43 2.70
CA GLN A 205 -9.53 -14.42 1.85
C GLN A 205 -9.43 -15.44 0.70
N TYR A 206 -8.22 -15.65 0.16
CA TYR A 206 -7.96 -16.49 -1.02
C TYR A 206 -6.83 -17.51 -0.77
N PRO A 207 -6.90 -18.35 0.29
CA PRO A 207 -5.80 -19.22 0.67
C PRO A 207 -5.38 -20.22 -0.42
N GLU A 208 -6.28 -20.58 -1.33
CA GLU A 208 -6.02 -21.51 -2.43
C GLU A 208 -5.31 -20.86 -3.64
N HIS A 209 -5.25 -19.51 -3.68
CA HIS A 209 -4.66 -18.77 -4.78
C HIS A 209 -3.17 -18.43 -4.55
N TYR A 210 -2.71 -18.54 -3.30
CA TYR A 210 -1.35 -18.16 -2.93
C TYR A 210 -0.60 -19.32 -2.26
N ARG A 211 0.55 -19.65 -2.82
CA ARG A 211 1.44 -20.71 -2.32
C ARG A 211 2.28 -20.27 -1.13
N VAL A 212 2.56 -18.96 -1.02
CA VAL A 212 3.40 -18.37 0.02
C VAL A 212 3.07 -16.89 0.20
N CYS A 213 3.26 -16.39 1.43
CA CYS A 213 3.10 -14.98 1.79
C CYS A 213 4.33 -14.46 2.51
N PHE A 214 4.77 -13.26 2.16
CA PHE A 214 5.69 -12.47 2.98
C PHE A 214 5.02 -11.15 3.37
N ALA A 215 5.06 -10.85 4.67
CA ALA A 215 4.55 -9.61 5.24
C ALA A 215 5.66 -8.91 6.05
N GLY A 216 6.26 -7.88 5.46
CA GLY A 216 7.27 -7.06 6.12
C GLY A 216 6.64 -5.90 6.89
N VAL A 217 7.05 -5.68 8.14
CA VAL A 217 6.54 -4.57 8.98
C VAL A 217 5.03 -4.31 8.81
N PRO A 218 4.19 -5.36 8.85
CA PRO A 218 2.81 -5.27 8.41
C PRO A 218 1.96 -4.43 9.37
N VAL A 219 1.14 -3.53 8.84
CA VAL A 219 0.00 -3.01 9.59
C VAL A 219 -0.93 -4.18 9.88
N SER A 220 -1.27 -4.40 11.15
CA SER A 220 -1.96 -5.62 11.56
C SER A 220 -3.12 -5.42 12.52
N ASP A 221 -3.18 -4.28 13.22
CA ASP A 221 -4.27 -3.93 14.14
C ASP A 221 -4.61 -2.44 14.04
N LEU A 222 -5.65 -2.11 13.29
CA LEU A 222 -6.08 -0.72 13.11
C LEU A 222 -6.62 -0.09 14.39
N VAL A 223 -7.14 -0.89 15.34
CA VAL A 223 -7.58 -0.36 16.63
C VAL A 223 -6.38 0.11 17.45
N ALA A 224 -5.37 -0.74 17.59
CA ALA A 224 -4.12 -0.39 18.27
C ALA A 224 -3.42 0.79 17.57
N ARG A 225 -3.39 0.77 16.23
CA ARG A 225 -2.77 1.80 15.40
C ARG A 225 -3.39 3.18 15.61
N MET A 226 -4.70 3.29 15.72
CA MET A 226 -5.38 4.55 16.07
C MET A 226 -4.99 5.04 17.47
N GLY A 227 -4.53 4.16 18.34
CA GLY A 227 -4.11 4.51 19.71
C GLY A 227 -2.76 5.21 19.80
N TYR A 228 -1.82 4.95 18.89
CA TYR A 228 -0.47 5.51 18.95
C TYR A 228 -0.15 6.52 17.83
N HIS A 229 -1.00 6.66 16.80
CA HIS A 229 -0.86 7.70 15.78
C HIS A 229 -1.50 9.03 16.19
N ASP A 230 -1.16 10.10 15.48
CA ASP A 230 -1.68 11.46 15.70
C ASP A 230 -3.12 11.65 15.18
N ASP A 231 -3.70 12.82 15.48
CA ASP A 231 -5.07 13.13 15.09
C ASP A 231 -5.26 13.18 13.57
N LYS A 232 -4.28 13.68 12.81
CA LYS A 232 -4.36 13.74 11.34
C LYS A 232 -4.46 12.35 10.73
N TYR A 233 -3.72 11.39 11.29
CA TYR A 233 -3.80 10.00 10.86
C TYR A 233 -5.19 9.42 11.17
N ARG A 234 -5.73 9.68 12.37
CA ARG A 234 -7.08 9.24 12.75
C ARG A 234 -8.17 9.86 11.87
N GLU A 235 -8.06 11.15 11.54
CA GLU A 235 -8.96 11.87 10.64
C GLU A 235 -9.00 11.26 9.24
N LEU A 236 -7.87 10.79 8.73
CA LEU A 236 -7.80 10.12 7.44
C LEU A 236 -8.69 8.87 7.38
N PHE A 237 -8.68 8.06 8.42
CA PHE A 237 -9.52 6.84 8.49
C PHE A 237 -10.99 7.16 8.76
N SER A 238 -11.29 8.18 9.57
CA SER A 238 -12.67 8.59 9.88
C SER A 238 -13.31 9.49 8.83
N ALA A 239 -12.57 9.89 7.78
CA ALA A 239 -13.11 10.69 6.69
C ALA A 239 -14.29 10.02 5.98
N ASP A 240 -15.28 10.80 5.53
CA ASP A 240 -16.50 10.30 4.89
C ASP A 240 -16.26 9.40 3.68
N TYR A 241 -15.19 9.65 2.93
CA TYR A 241 -14.83 8.85 1.77
C TYR A 241 -14.15 7.53 2.14
N HIS A 242 -13.62 7.39 3.36
CA HIS A 242 -12.92 6.20 3.85
C HIS A 242 -13.84 5.37 4.78
N ILE A 243 -13.45 5.08 6.04
CA ILE A 243 -14.32 4.34 6.99
C ILE A 243 -15.53 5.19 7.40
N GLY A 244 -15.34 6.50 7.57
CA GLY A 244 -16.41 7.47 7.85
C GLY A 244 -16.84 7.55 9.30
N LYS A 245 -16.15 6.82 10.19
CA LYS A 245 -16.35 6.80 11.65
C LYS A 245 -15.02 6.54 12.33
N THR A 246 -14.84 7.04 13.53
CA THR A 246 -13.67 6.75 14.36
C THR A 246 -13.70 5.30 14.87
N ALA A 247 -12.54 4.80 15.34
CA ALA A 247 -12.46 3.47 15.94
C ALA A 247 -13.35 3.31 17.18
N ASN A 248 -13.55 4.37 17.94
CA ASN A 248 -14.46 4.37 19.10
C ASN A 248 -15.94 4.25 18.71
N GLU A 249 -16.32 4.84 17.56
CA GLU A 249 -17.71 4.81 17.07
C GLU A 249 -18.05 3.52 16.31
N ASN A 250 -17.05 2.83 15.74
CA ASN A 250 -17.27 1.63 14.93
C ASN A 250 -16.07 0.66 15.00
N VAL A 251 -15.78 0.18 16.21
CA VAL A 251 -14.63 -0.71 16.46
C VAL A 251 -14.66 -2.00 15.63
N GLU A 252 -15.86 -2.53 15.35
CA GLU A 252 -16.00 -3.78 14.59
C GLU A 252 -15.54 -3.63 13.14
N GLU A 253 -15.73 -2.46 12.52
CA GLU A 253 -15.23 -2.18 11.18
C GLU A 253 -13.70 -2.10 11.15
N TYR A 254 -13.07 -1.51 12.17
CA TYR A 254 -11.60 -1.49 12.32
C TYR A 254 -11.04 -2.90 12.55
N ARG A 255 -11.70 -3.71 13.38
CA ARG A 255 -11.35 -5.13 13.59
C ARG A 255 -11.47 -5.95 12.31
N ARG A 256 -12.57 -5.79 11.57
CA ARG A 256 -12.81 -6.48 10.29
C ARG A 256 -11.68 -6.24 9.28
N ARG A 257 -11.06 -5.06 9.33
CA ARG A 257 -9.95 -4.64 8.44
C ARG A 257 -8.57 -5.01 8.97
N SER A 258 -8.47 -5.58 10.15
CA SER A 258 -7.20 -5.83 10.84
C SER A 258 -6.81 -7.30 10.81
N PRO A 259 -5.66 -7.66 10.23
CA PRO A 259 -5.18 -9.05 10.16
C PRO A 259 -5.20 -9.82 11.47
N VAL A 260 -4.90 -9.18 12.60
CA VAL A 260 -4.84 -9.81 13.92
C VAL A 260 -6.14 -10.51 14.33
N TRP A 261 -7.28 -10.04 13.81
CA TRP A 261 -8.61 -10.61 14.08
C TRP A 261 -9.01 -11.75 13.13
N HIS A 262 -8.09 -12.17 12.21
CA HIS A 262 -8.35 -13.19 11.19
C HIS A 262 -7.29 -14.29 11.16
N VAL A 263 -6.44 -14.36 12.16
CA VAL A 263 -5.28 -15.27 12.22
C VAL A 263 -5.67 -16.74 12.07
N GLU A 264 -6.87 -17.12 12.50
CA GLU A 264 -7.41 -18.48 12.39
C GLU A 264 -7.59 -18.94 10.94
N LYS A 265 -7.68 -18.00 9.99
CA LYS A 265 -7.83 -18.28 8.55
C LYS A 265 -6.52 -18.67 7.87
N LEU A 266 -5.37 -18.49 8.52
CA LEU A 266 -4.08 -18.79 7.90
C LEU A 266 -3.95 -20.27 7.56
N LYS A 267 -3.74 -20.56 6.28
CA LYS A 267 -3.40 -21.87 5.72
C LYS A 267 -2.10 -21.83 4.93
N THR A 268 -1.76 -20.68 4.37
CA THR A 268 -0.61 -20.44 3.49
C THR A 268 0.68 -20.31 4.31
N PRO A 269 1.81 -20.86 3.88
CA PRO A 269 3.12 -20.59 4.46
C PRO A 269 3.39 -19.08 4.53
N LEU A 270 3.78 -18.58 5.71
CA LEU A 270 3.92 -17.16 6.00
C LEU A 270 5.28 -16.88 6.65
N LEU A 271 5.93 -15.80 6.19
CA LEU A 271 7.07 -15.17 6.84
C LEU A 271 6.72 -13.73 7.22
N ILE A 272 6.99 -13.36 8.47
CA ILE A 272 6.83 -11.97 8.97
C ILE A 272 8.18 -11.43 9.40
N HIS A 273 8.53 -10.23 8.94
CA HIS A 273 9.66 -9.46 9.45
C HIS A 273 9.18 -8.18 10.12
N THR A 274 9.83 -7.78 11.23
CA THR A 274 9.65 -6.47 11.86
C THR A 274 10.94 -6.03 12.54
N ASN A 275 11.03 -4.76 12.94
CA ASN A 275 12.21 -4.15 13.54
C ASN A 275 11.81 -3.34 14.77
N THR A 276 12.61 -3.42 15.84
CA THR A 276 12.28 -2.77 17.13
C THR A 276 12.30 -1.24 17.06
N ASN A 277 13.06 -0.66 16.14
CA ASN A 277 13.12 0.79 15.92
C ASN A 277 12.29 1.27 14.72
N ASP A 278 11.24 0.50 14.35
CA ASP A 278 10.29 0.93 13.32
C ASP A 278 9.55 2.19 13.79
N ASP A 279 9.62 3.25 12.97
CA ASP A 279 9.10 4.59 13.26
C ASP A 279 7.71 4.85 12.66
N ASP A 280 7.10 3.84 12.01
CA ASP A 280 5.74 3.90 11.47
C ASP A 280 4.85 2.79 12.07
N VAL A 281 5.21 1.51 11.90
CA VAL A 281 4.47 0.39 12.48
C VAL A 281 5.13 -0.02 13.79
N ASN A 282 4.51 0.33 14.90
CA ASN A 282 5.03 -0.01 16.23
C ASN A 282 5.25 -1.53 16.35
N VAL A 283 6.45 -1.93 16.78
CA VAL A 283 6.81 -3.34 16.94
C VAL A 283 5.80 -4.13 17.78
N LEU A 284 5.19 -3.49 18.81
CA LEU A 284 4.19 -4.12 19.67
C LEU A 284 2.92 -4.53 18.90
N GLU A 285 2.57 -3.81 17.83
CA GLU A 285 1.47 -4.19 16.95
C GLU A 285 1.76 -5.52 16.26
N VAL A 286 2.96 -5.67 15.69
CA VAL A 286 3.40 -6.91 15.03
C VAL A 286 3.62 -8.05 16.02
N GLU A 287 4.17 -7.77 17.20
CA GLU A 287 4.29 -8.77 18.28
C GLU A 287 2.91 -9.29 18.72
N THR A 288 1.90 -8.42 18.75
CA THR A 288 0.52 -8.82 19.06
C THR A 288 -0.02 -9.76 18.00
N LEU A 289 0.21 -9.47 16.71
CA LEU A 289 -0.11 -10.38 15.61
C LEU A 289 0.60 -11.74 15.75
N ILE A 290 1.90 -11.75 16.06
CA ILE A 290 2.69 -12.98 16.27
C ILE A 290 2.11 -13.79 17.45
N ARG A 291 1.76 -13.14 18.55
CA ARG A 291 1.12 -13.79 19.70
C ARG A 291 -0.25 -14.37 19.34
N ALA A 292 -1.05 -13.65 18.55
CA ALA A 292 -2.35 -14.14 18.09
C ALA A 292 -2.21 -15.38 17.20
N PHE A 293 -1.28 -15.41 16.26
CA PHE A 293 -0.99 -16.61 15.46
C PHE A 293 -0.57 -17.82 16.32
N LYS A 294 0.32 -17.59 17.31
CA LYS A 294 0.74 -18.64 18.24
C LYS A 294 -0.43 -19.18 19.06
N ALA A 295 -1.27 -18.29 19.60
CA ALA A 295 -2.45 -18.65 20.37
C ALA A 295 -3.46 -19.46 19.53
N ALA A 296 -3.60 -19.15 18.24
CA ALA A 296 -4.41 -19.89 17.27
C ALA A 296 -3.74 -21.20 16.77
N GLY A 297 -2.58 -21.57 17.29
CA GLY A 297 -1.85 -22.80 16.90
C GLY A 297 -1.34 -22.80 15.47
N LYS A 298 -1.14 -21.63 14.85
CA LYS A 298 -0.70 -21.50 13.46
C LYS A 298 0.80 -21.73 13.31
N LYS A 299 1.19 -22.37 12.21
CA LYS A 299 2.60 -22.54 11.83
C LYS A 299 2.98 -21.42 10.85
N PHE A 300 3.99 -20.65 11.19
CA PHE A 300 4.54 -19.55 10.39
C PHE A 300 5.97 -19.27 10.82
N GLU A 301 6.72 -18.57 9.98
CA GLU A 301 8.07 -18.10 10.27
C GLU A 301 8.03 -16.58 10.57
N TYR A 302 8.86 -16.10 11.48
CA TYR A 302 8.97 -14.67 11.77
C TYR A 302 10.36 -14.32 12.31
N GLU A 303 10.75 -13.06 12.13
CA GLU A 303 11.95 -12.49 12.74
C GLU A 303 11.68 -11.07 13.21
N ILE A 304 12.06 -10.79 14.47
CA ILE A 304 12.03 -9.45 15.07
C ILE A 304 13.48 -8.99 15.15
N PHE A 305 13.84 -8.09 14.24
CA PHE A 305 15.18 -7.51 14.18
C PHE A 305 15.35 -6.47 15.30
N GLN A 306 16.55 -6.39 15.87
CA GLN A 306 16.85 -5.49 16.98
C GLN A 306 17.62 -4.30 16.44
N ASP A 307 17.02 -3.11 16.49
CA ASP A 307 17.63 -1.81 16.18
C ASP A 307 18.41 -1.76 14.85
N VAL A 308 17.96 -2.52 13.84
CA VAL A 308 18.59 -2.50 12.52
C VAL A 308 18.40 -1.12 11.89
N PRO A 309 19.48 -0.46 11.43
CA PRO A 309 19.39 0.86 10.81
C PRO A 309 18.43 0.90 9.63
N GLY A 310 17.63 1.96 9.54
CA GLY A 310 16.65 2.16 8.47
C GLY A 310 15.19 2.15 8.93
N GLY A 311 14.95 1.92 10.25
CA GLY A 311 13.61 2.02 10.85
C GLY A 311 12.59 1.18 10.09
N HIS A 312 11.51 1.82 9.63
CA HIS A 312 10.45 1.17 8.83
C HIS A 312 10.92 0.59 7.49
N SER A 313 12.07 1.05 6.97
CA SER A 313 12.62 0.60 5.67
C SER A 313 13.87 -0.28 5.80
N PHE A 314 14.18 -0.79 6.98
CA PHE A 314 15.43 -1.46 7.34
C PHE A 314 15.88 -2.58 6.38
N ASP A 315 14.96 -3.27 5.74
CA ASP A 315 15.21 -4.36 4.79
C ASP A 315 15.10 -3.93 3.31
N ARG A 316 14.66 -2.69 3.05
CA ARG A 316 14.40 -2.15 1.69
C ARG A 316 15.40 -1.08 1.24
N ILE A 317 16.48 -0.90 1.98
CA ILE A 317 17.59 0.02 1.66
C ILE A 317 18.83 -0.75 1.22
N ASP A 318 19.89 -0.06 0.81
CA ASP A 318 21.06 -0.66 0.16
C ASP A 318 22.20 -1.16 1.06
N PRO A 319 22.26 -0.92 2.38
CA PRO A 319 23.33 -1.47 3.22
C PRO A 319 23.42 -3.00 3.11
N LYS A 320 24.64 -3.53 3.35
CA LYS A 320 24.90 -4.97 3.31
C LYS A 320 23.93 -5.76 4.20
N GLN A 321 23.68 -5.27 5.42
CA GLN A 321 22.77 -5.89 6.37
C GLN A 321 21.34 -6.00 5.82
N SER A 322 20.84 -4.96 5.17
CA SER A 322 19.51 -4.97 4.55
C SER A 322 19.42 -5.99 3.41
N ARG A 323 20.51 -6.15 2.62
CA ARG A 323 20.59 -7.20 1.60
C ARG A 323 20.64 -8.61 2.21
N GLU A 324 21.33 -8.80 3.34
CA GLU A 324 21.32 -10.07 4.07
C GLU A 324 19.92 -10.44 4.56
N ILE A 325 19.16 -9.46 5.04
CA ILE A 325 17.77 -9.66 5.46
C ILE A 325 16.87 -10.00 4.25
N ARG A 326 16.99 -9.25 3.12
CA ARG A 326 16.23 -9.59 1.91
C ARG A 326 16.57 -10.98 1.36
N LEU A 327 17.84 -11.40 1.45
CA LEU A 327 18.22 -12.76 1.03
C LEU A 327 17.47 -13.85 1.79
N ARG A 328 17.16 -13.62 3.08
CA ARG A 328 16.31 -14.56 3.86
C ARG A 328 14.89 -14.60 3.30
N ILE A 329 14.32 -13.45 2.91
CA ILE A 329 13.00 -13.38 2.25
C ILE A 329 13.03 -14.19 0.95
N TRP A 330 14.02 -13.96 0.10
CA TRP A 330 14.15 -14.69 -1.18
C TRP A 330 14.36 -16.18 -0.99
N THR A 331 15.12 -16.58 0.00
CA THR A 331 15.32 -18.00 0.36
C THR A 331 14.00 -18.65 0.80
N PHE A 332 13.23 -17.96 1.63
CA PHE A 332 11.92 -18.43 2.05
C PHE A 332 10.95 -18.58 0.87
N LEU A 333 10.83 -17.56 0.02
CA LEU A 333 9.98 -17.63 -1.17
C LEU A 333 10.41 -18.74 -2.12
N ALA A 334 11.73 -18.87 -2.37
CA ALA A 334 12.26 -19.89 -3.27
C ALA A 334 11.93 -21.32 -2.83
N LYS A 335 11.90 -21.59 -1.52
CA LYS A 335 11.50 -22.89 -0.93
C LYS A 335 10.08 -23.31 -1.35
N HIS A 336 9.18 -22.34 -1.54
CA HIS A 336 7.77 -22.60 -1.84
C HIS A 336 7.41 -22.43 -3.32
N LEU A 337 8.13 -21.55 -4.04
CA LEU A 337 7.82 -21.16 -5.43
C LEU A 337 8.79 -21.77 -6.46
N ASN A 338 9.94 -22.27 -6.02
CA ASN A 338 10.93 -22.90 -6.87
C ASN A 338 11.24 -22.10 -8.16
N PRO A 339 11.80 -20.88 -8.04
CA PRO A 339 12.14 -20.06 -9.20
C PRO A 339 13.30 -20.69 -9.99
N PRO A 340 13.46 -20.37 -11.29
CA PRO A 340 14.53 -20.93 -12.13
C PRO A 340 15.95 -20.74 -11.59
N VAL A 341 16.21 -19.56 -10.98
CA VAL A 341 17.58 -19.16 -10.54
C VAL A 341 17.48 -18.56 -9.12
N PRO A 342 17.25 -19.37 -8.07
CA PRO A 342 17.14 -18.83 -6.71
C PRO A 342 18.44 -18.17 -6.27
N LEU A 343 18.36 -16.98 -5.65
CA LEU A 343 19.50 -16.30 -5.03
C LEU A 343 19.90 -17.07 -3.76
N LYS A 344 21.20 -17.37 -3.64
CA LYS A 344 21.77 -18.15 -2.52
C LYS A 344 22.76 -17.38 -1.68
N THR A 345 23.36 -16.34 -2.25
CA THR A 345 24.44 -15.60 -1.62
C THR A 345 24.27 -14.10 -1.85
N LEU A 346 24.94 -13.28 -1.02
CA LEU A 346 25.01 -11.83 -1.25
C LEU A 346 25.64 -11.49 -2.60
N LYS A 347 26.60 -12.30 -3.08
CA LYS A 347 27.21 -12.13 -4.39
C LYS A 347 26.19 -12.28 -5.52
N ASP A 348 25.21 -13.18 -5.37
CA ASP A 348 24.13 -13.32 -6.35
C ASP A 348 23.24 -12.08 -6.34
N MET A 349 22.95 -11.50 -5.18
CA MET A 349 22.20 -10.25 -5.05
C MET A 349 22.98 -9.05 -5.65
N GLU A 350 24.29 -8.99 -5.46
CA GLU A 350 25.12 -7.95 -6.06
C GLU A 350 25.13 -8.02 -7.59
N ARG A 351 25.06 -9.22 -8.16
CA ARG A 351 24.92 -9.41 -9.61
C ARG A 351 23.54 -9.02 -10.13
N ALA A 352 22.49 -9.22 -9.34
CA ALA A 352 21.13 -8.82 -9.66
C ALA A 352 20.95 -7.29 -9.60
N ALA A 353 21.75 -6.60 -8.79
CA ALA A 353 21.73 -5.16 -8.67
C ALA A 353 22.12 -4.46 -9.99
N TYR A 354 21.98 -3.15 -10.03
CA TYR A 354 22.52 -2.39 -11.17
C TYR A 354 23.95 -2.78 -11.43
N VAL A 355 24.26 -3.08 -12.70
CA VAL A 355 25.64 -3.07 -13.16
C VAL A 355 26.09 -1.63 -13.01
N ALA A 356 26.65 -1.30 -11.85
CA ALA A 356 27.48 -0.12 -11.77
C ALA A 356 28.53 -0.27 -12.91
N VAL A 357 28.58 0.71 -13.77
CA VAL A 357 29.67 0.82 -14.73
C VAL A 357 30.94 0.80 -13.89
N LYS A 358 31.57 -0.35 -13.81
CA LYS A 358 32.88 -0.52 -13.15
C LYS A 358 33.96 -0.03 -14.07
#